data_4486cbcd0c340888b49ed86f3d14f7ba
#
_entry.id   4486cbcd0c340888b49ed86f3d14f7ba
#
_cell.length_a   1.000
_cell.length_b   1.000
_cell.length_c   1.000
_cell.angle_alpha   90.00
_cell.angle_beta   90.00
_cell.angle_gamma   90.00
#
_symmetry.space_group_name_H-M   'P 1'
#
loop_
_entity.id
_entity.type
_entity.pdbx_description
1 polymer ?
#
loop_
_entity_poly.entity_id
_entity_poly.type
_entity_poly.pdbx_seq_one_letter_code
_entity_poly.pdbx_strand_id
1 'polypeptide(L)'
;MRYDPNNYEDVATRLQRIHTANPKLRVLTKIAWHDDEFNKVCFRASLMEGDTVLATGFAMDWKAKDRGATTTNWVETAETSAIGRCIANSKYQDKNAERPSKQEMEVAASRAAKPEAKQAKPEAKPEAKVSPLKAKMALIVGKNDGAVNRFLTGRGQIKEGQTYMDVADDYAQSIVNYPAKFLAIAVSNNAKR
;
A
#
# COMPACT_ATOMS: atom_id res chain seq x y z
N MET A 1 -3.27 -23.81 -5.80
CA MET A 1 -4.43 -24.10 -4.94
C MET A 1 -5.58 -23.22 -5.41
N ARG A 2 -6.77 -23.78 -5.65
CA ARG A 2 -7.92 -22.98 -6.12
C ARG A 2 -8.58 -22.36 -4.90
N TYR A 3 -8.84 -21.06 -4.92
CA TYR A 3 -9.55 -20.35 -3.87
C TYR A 3 -10.98 -20.89 -3.76
N ASP A 4 -11.35 -21.41 -2.58
CA ASP A 4 -12.72 -21.75 -2.23
C ASP A 4 -13.18 -20.85 -1.09
N PRO A 5 -14.14 -19.93 -1.33
CA PRO A 5 -14.58 -18.99 -0.32
C PRO A 5 -15.22 -19.64 0.93
N ASN A 6 -15.64 -20.90 0.84
CA ASN A 6 -16.25 -21.62 1.95
C ASN A 6 -15.23 -22.07 3.01
N ASN A 7 -13.94 -22.11 2.66
CA ASN A 7 -12.86 -22.45 3.59
C ASN A 7 -12.42 -21.25 4.46
N TYR A 8 -12.98 -20.08 4.21
CA TYR A 8 -12.55 -18.83 4.85
C TYR A 8 -13.70 -18.20 5.63
N GLU A 9 -13.43 -17.89 6.88
CA GLU A 9 -14.37 -17.23 7.76
C GLU A 9 -14.31 -15.71 7.58
N ASP A 10 -15.46 -15.04 7.56
CA ASP A 10 -15.50 -13.59 7.53
C ASP A 10 -15.16 -12.97 8.90
N VAL A 11 -14.80 -11.68 8.90
CA VAL A 11 -14.37 -10.98 10.12
C VAL A 11 -15.53 -10.80 11.10
N ALA A 12 -16.77 -10.63 10.62
CA ALA A 12 -17.95 -10.49 11.47
C ALA A 12 -18.19 -11.78 12.27
N THR A 13 -18.10 -12.94 11.63
CA THR A 13 -18.19 -14.26 12.28
C THR A 13 -17.10 -14.44 13.33
N ARG A 14 -15.86 -14.01 13.03
CA ARG A 14 -14.75 -14.03 14.00
C ARG A 14 -15.03 -13.17 15.22
N LEU A 15 -15.56 -11.96 15.01
CA LEU A 15 -15.94 -11.05 16.10
C LEU A 15 -17.07 -11.63 16.94
N GLN A 16 -18.10 -12.17 16.32
CA GLN A 16 -19.20 -12.81 17.03
C GLN A 16 -18.71 -13.96 17.91
N ARG A 17 -17.82 -14.81 17.39
CA ARG A 17 -17.23 -15.93 18.15
C ARG A 17 -16.48 -15.47 19.38
N ILE A 18 -15.61 -14.45 19.29
CA ILE A 18 -14.86 -13.97 20.45
C ILE A 18 -15.78 -13.36 21.51
N HIS A 19 -16.81 -12.61 21.10
CA HIS A 19 -17.77 -12.04 22.05
C HIS A 19 -18.67 -13.10 22.69
N THR A 20 -19.02 -14.15 21.96
CA THR A 20 -19.74 -15.30 22.54
C THR A 20 -18.86 -16.06 23.54
N ALA A 21 -17.57 -16.25 23.24
CA ALA A 21 -16.64 -16.95 24.10
C ALA A 21 -16.31 -16.13 25.38
N ASN A 22 -16.22 -14.82 25.26
CA ASN A 22 -15.96 -13.93 26.40
C ASN A 22 -16.45 -12.50 26.07
N PRO A 23 -17.60 -12.05 26.63
CA PRO A 23 -18.16 -10.72 26.39
C PRO A 23 -17.28 -9.56 26.89
N LYS A 24 -16.26 -9.84 27.74
CA LYS A 24 -15.30 -8.82 28.23
C LYS A 24 -14.19 -8.51 27.23
N LEU A 25 -14.10 -9.28 26.15
CA LEU A 25 -13.10 -9.03 25.11
C LEU A 25 -13.46 -7.79 24.30
N ARG A 26 -12.44 -7.00 23.99
CA ARG A 26 -12.54 -5.81 23.15
C ARG A 26 -11.49 -5.89 22.05
N VAL A 27 -11.88 -5.49 20.84
CA VAL A 27 -10.92 -5.26 19.75
C VAL A 27 -10.75 -3.75 19.60
N LEU A 28 -9.54 -3.28 19.78
CA LEU A 28 -9.17 -1.88 19.56
C LEU A 28 -8.31 -1.77 18.33
N THR A 29 -8.66 -0.84 17.45
CA THR A 29 -7.88 -0.51 16.26
C THR A 29 -7.23 0.87 16.41
N LYS A 30 -6.07 1.03 15.81
CA LYS A 30 -5.42 2.32 15.65
C LYS A 30 -4.58 2.34 14.38
N ILE A 31 -4.43 3.52 13.81
CA ILE A 31 -3.47 3.74 12.73
C ILE A 31 -2.07 3.60 13.34
N ALA A 32 -1.32 2.60 12.88
CA ALA A 32 0.06 2.39 13.26
C ALA A 32 0.98 3.38 12.53
N TRP A 33 0.71 3.60 11.26
CA TRP A 33 1.32 4.67 10.45
C TRP A 33 0.46 4.92 9.20
N HIS A 34 0.63 6.09 8.60
CA HIS A 34 0.04 6.44 7.31
C HIS A 34 1.05 7.22 6.48
N ASP A 35 0.85 7.21 5.18
CA ASP A 35 1.62 7.96 4.21
C ASP A 35 0.66 8.62 3.24
N ASP A 36 0.49 9.94 3.40
CA ASP A 36 -0.45 10.73 2.60
C ASP A 36 0.04 10.89 1.15
N GLU A 37 1.36 10.87 0.92
CA GLU A 37 1.95 11.01 -0.41
C GLU A 37 1.63 9.80 -1.28
N PHE A 38 1.71 8.58 -0.69
CA PHE A 38 1.44 7.33 -1.40
C PHE A 38 0.04 6.78 -1.11
N ASN A 39 -0.79 7.53 -0.38
CA ASN A 39 -2.13 7.08 0.02
C ASN A 39 -2.10 5.67 0.61
N LYS A 40 -1.24 5.43 1.59
CA LYS A 40 -1.07 4.16 2.29
C LYS A 40 -1.45 4.32 3.74
N VAL A 41 -2.06 3.28 4.31
CA VAL A 41 -2.36 3.21 5.73
C VAL A 41 -2.04 1.83 6.26
N CYS A 42 -1.52 1.78 7.48
CA CYS A 42 -1.34 0.56 8.24
C CYS A 42 -2.13 0.66 9.54
N PHE A 43 -3.04 -0.29 9.75
CA PHE A 43 -3.75 -0.45 11.00
C PHE A 43 -3.10 -1.51 11.87
N ARG A 44 -3.12 -1.26 13.17
CA ARG A 44 -2.91 -2.25 14.21
C ARG A 44 -4.23 -2.51 14.92
N ALA A 45 -4.65 -3.77 14.98
CA ALA A 45 -5.71 -4.25 15.85
C ALA A 45 -5.11 -4.93 17.08
N SER A 46 -5.75 -4.78 18.24
CA SER A 46 -5.37 -5.41 19.50
C SER A 46 -6.60 -6.04 20.15
N LEU A 47 -6.55 -7.33 20.43
CA LEU A 47 -7.54 -8.03 21.24
C LEU A 47 -7.17 -7.87 22.70
N MET A 48 -8.08 -7.30 23.48
CA MET A 48 -7.87 -6.92 24.87
C MET A 48 -8.83 -7.66 25.79
N GLU A 49 -8.32 -8.03 26.96
CA GLU A 49 -9.14 -8.39 28.13
C GLU A 49 -8.72 -7.47 29.29
N GLY A 50 -9.62 -6.55 29.68
CA GLY A 50 -9.23 -5.44 30.53
C GLY A 50 -8.12 -4.61 29.88
N ASP A 51 -6.98 -4.47 30.54
CA ASP A 51 -5.80 -3.75 30.04
C ASP A 51 -4.74 -4.70 29.42
N THR A 52 -5.02 -6.01 29.41
CA THR A 52 -4.09 -7.00 28.89
C THR A 52 -4.30 -7.21 27.40
N VAL A 53 -3.23 -7.08 26.60
CA VAL A 53 -3.22 -7.41 25.18
C VAL A 53 -3.04 -8.92 25.02
N LEU A 54 -4.03 -9.61 24.46
CA LEU A 54 -4.01 -11.05 24.21
C LEU A 54 -3.44 -11.40 22.84
N ALA A 55 -3.71 -10.57 21.84
CA ALA A 55 -3.21 -10.74 20.46
C ALA A 55 -3.16 -9.40 19.73
N THR A 56 -2.34 -9.36 18.67
CA THR A 56 -2.26 -8.21 17.76
C THR A 56 -2.29 -8.68 16.31
N GLY A 57 -2.80 -7.81 15.44
CA GLY A 57 -2.77 -7.99 13.98
C GLY A 57 -2.44 -6.67 13.30
N PHE A 58 -1.70 -6.73 12.21
CA PHE A 58 -1.39 -5.58 11.37
C PHE A 58 -1.88 -5.84 9.96
N ALA A 59 -2.44 -4.82 9.32
CA ALA A 59 -2.72 -4.85 7.90
C ALA A 59 -2.48 -3.48 7.28
N MET A 60 -2.01 -3.50 6.06
CA MET A 60 -1.75 -2.31 5.26
C MET A 60 -2.54 -2.40 3.97
N ASP A 61 -3.10 -1.26 3.55
CA ASP A 61 -3.65 -1.11 2.21
C ASP A 61 -3.33 0.28 1.67
N TRP A 62 -3.62 0.49 0.39
CA TRP A 62 -3.36 1.74 -0.31
C TRP A 62 -4.41 2.01 -1.38
N LYS A 63 -4.64 3.29 -1.64
CA LYS A 63 -5.53 3.75 -2.70
C LYS A 63 -4.93 3.43 -4.06
N ALA A 64 -5.37 2.34 -4.69
CA ALA A 64 -4.94 1.99 -6.03
C ALA A 64 -5.88 2.60 -7.08
N LYS A 65 -5.31 3.25 -8.10
CA LYS A 65 -6.08 3.96 -9.14
C LYS A 65 -7.05 3.09 -9.94
N ASP A 66 -6.81 1.77 -9.97
CA ASP A 66 -7.50 0.86 -10.89
C ASP A 66 -8.29 -0.27 -10.20
N ARG A 67 -8.63 -0.12 -8.92
CA ARG A 67 -9.28 -1.19 -8.13
C ARG A 67 -10.81 -1.12 -8.07
N GLY A 68 -11.48 -0.29 -8.87
CA GLY A 68 -12.93 -0.15 -8.83
C GLY A 68 -13.46 0.29 -7.46
N ALA A 69 -14.48 -0.38 -6.91
CA ALA A 69 -15.11 -0.02 -5.64
C ALA A 69 -14.14 -0.06 -4.44
N THR A 70 -13.08 -0.89 -4.48
CA THR A 70 -12.05 -0.94 -3.42
C THR A 70 -11.14 0.28 -3.41
N THR A 71 -11.24 1.15 -4.42
CA THR A 71 -10.48 2.40 -4.50
C THR A 71 -10.92 3.42 -3.45
N THR A 72 -12.19 3.35 -3.02
CA THR A 72 -12.78 4.27 -2.01
C THR A 72 -12.64 3.74 -0.60
N ASN A 73 -12.67 2.43 -0.39
CA ASN A 73 -12.76 1.79 0.93
C ASN A 73 -11.44 1.14 1.38
N TRP A 74 -10.29 1.59 0.86
CA TRP A 74 -8.99 1.00 1.19
C TRP A 74 -8.62 1.15 2.67
N VAL A 75 -9.08 2.22 3.33
CA VAL A 75 -8.86 2.46 4.77
C VAL A 75 -9.62 1.44 5.60
N GLU A 76 -10.92 1.28 5.34
CA GLU A 76 -11.79 0.31 6.01
C GLU A 76 -11.34 -1.13 5.72
N THR A 77 -10.83 -1.39 4.52
CA THR A 77 -10.28 -2.70 4.15
C THR A 77 -9.04 -3.02 4.97
N ALA A 78 -8.13 -2.04 5.16
CA ALA A 78 -6.94 -2.21 5.99
C ALA A 78 -7.32 -2.47 7.46
N GLU A 79 -8.29 -1.73 8.01
CA GLU A 79 -8.77 -1.92 9.37
C GLU A 79 -9.39 -3.29 9.56
N THR A 80 -10.33 -3.68 8.69
CA THR A 80 -11.01 -4.98 8.74
C THR A 80 -10.02 -6.13 8.64
N SER A 81 -9.03 -6.03 7.76
CA SER A 81 -7.96 -7.04 7.64
C SER A 81 -7.10 -7.11 8.90
N ALA A 82 -6.81 -5.98 9.55
CA ALA A 82 -6.07 -5.96 10.82
C ALA A 82 -6.84 -6.68 11.93
N ILE A 83 -8.16 -6.45 12.02
CA ILE A 83 -9.05 -7.13 12.97
C ILE A 83 -9.05 -8.64 12.71
N GLY A 84 -9.26 -9.06 11.46
CA GLY A 84 -9.28 -10.46 11.08
C GLY A 84 -7.99 -11.20 11.46
N ARG A 85 -6.83 -10.58 11.20
CA ARG A 85 -5.52 -11.12 11.57
C ARG A 85 -5.29 -11.15 13.09
N CYS A 86 -5.76 -10.13 13.80
CA CYS A 86 -5.67 -10.08 15.25
C CYS A 86 -6.38 -11.27 15.89
N ILE A 87 -7.61 -11.57 15.46
CA ILE A 87 -8.37 -12.70 15.98
C ILE A 87 -7.74 -14.03 15.57
N ALA A 88 -7.24 -14.14 14.33
CA ALA A 88 -6.53 -15.32 13.84
C ALA A 88 -5.20 -15.61 14.58
N ASN A 89 -4.61 -14.60 15.23
CA ASN A 89 -3.41 -14.75 16.06
C ASN A 89 -3.73 -15.10 17.52
N SER A 90 -5.01 -15.18 17.90
CA SER A 90 -5.45 -15.46 19.25
C SER A 90 -5.82 -16.92 19.44
N LYS A 91 -6.00 -17.32 20.73
CA LYS A 91 -6.54 -18.64 21.09
C LYS A 91 -7.98 -18.89 20.63
N TYR A 92 -8.66 -17.83 20.17
CA TYR A 92 -10.05 -17.87 19.70
C TYR A 92 -10.19 -18.11 18.20
N GLN A 93 -9.09 -18.39 17.50
CA GLN A 93 -9.17 -18.82 16.10
C GLN A 93 -9.91 -20.15 15.98
N ASP A 94 -10.77 -20.27 14.97
CA ASP A 94 -11.32 -21.59 14.60
C ASP A 94 -10.19 -22.45 14.02
N LYS A 95 -9.97 -23.63 14.62
CA LYS A 95 -8.92 -24.56 14.18
C LYS A 95 -9.17 -25.15 12.78
N ASN A 96 -10.43 -25.10 12.33
CA ASN A 96 -10.83 -25.64 11.02
C ASN A 96 -10.86 -24.55 9.94
N ALA A 97 -10.78 -23.28 10.31
CA ALA A 97 -10.77 -22.17 9.35
C ALA A 97 -9.34 -21.78 8.97
N GLU A 98 -9.16 -21.45 7.70
CA GLU A 98 -7.90 -20.87 7.21
C GLU A 98 -7.59 -19.54 7.91
N ARG A 99 -6.30 -19.25 8.10
CA ARG A 99 -5.89 -18.01 8.80
C ARG A 99 -6.33 -16.72 8.14
N PRO A 100 -6.19 -16.56 6.80
CA PRO A 100 -6.73 -15.38 6.13
C PRO A 100 -8.24 -15.28 6.32
N SER A 101 -8.78 -14.07 6.39
CA SER A 101 -10.22 -13.87 6.37
C SER A 101 -10.76 -13.99 4.93
N LYS A 102 -12.07 -14.23 4.80
CA LYS A 102 -12.75 -14.27 3.51
C LYS A 102 -12.50 -12.98 2.72
N GLN A 103 -12.57 -11.83 3.39
CA GLN A 103 -12.31 -10.52 2.79
C GLN A 103 -10.88 -10.38 2.27
N GLU A 104 -9.87 -10.88 3.01
CA GLU A 104 -8.48 -10.87 2.54
C GLU A 104 -8.32 -11.72 1.28
N MET A 105 -8.97 -12.87 1.23
CA MET A 105 -8.89 -13.76 0.07
C MET A 105 -9.65 -13.22 -1.15
N GLU A 106 -10.79 -12.55 -0.95
CA GLU A 106 -11.50 -11.86 -2.02
C GLU A 106 -10.66 -10.73 -2.63
N VAL A 107 -9.99 -9.94 -1.79
CA VAL A 107 -9.04 -8.93 -2.24
C VAL A 107 -7.86 -9.55 -2.99
N ALA A 108 -7.30 -10.65 -2.48
CA ALA A 108 -6.22 -11.38 -3.16
C ALA A 108 -6.66 -11.96 -4.50
N ALA A 109 -7.85 -12.57 -4.56
CA ALA A 109 -8.42 -13.11 -5.78
C ALA A 109 -8.70 -12.02 -6.83
N SER A 110 -9.24 -10.87 -6.42
CA SER A 110 -9.47 -9.73 -7.32
C SER A 110 -8.16 -9.13 -7.86
N ARG A 111 -7.09 -9.19 -7.08
CA ARG A 111 -5.73 -8.80 -7.53
C ARG A 111 -5.17 -9.80 -8.54
N ALA A 112 -5.38 -11.10 -8.32
CA ALA A 112 -4.90 -12.16 -9.21
C ALA A 112 -5.71 -12.28 -10.50
N ALA A 113 -7.01 -11.94 -10.48
CA ALA A 113 -7.89 -12.01 -11.66
C ALA A 113 -7.63 -10.88 -12.67
N LYS A 114 -6.90 -9.82 -12.29
CA LYS A 114 -6.44 -8.81 -13.25
C LYS A 114 -5.26 -9.43 -14.00
N PRO A 115 -5.31 -9.60 -15.34
CA PRO A 115 -4.16 -10.11 -16.09
C PRO A 115 -2.97 -9.23 -15.74
N GLU A 116 -1.88 -9.86 -15.29
CA GLU A 116 -0.59 -9.17 -15.29
C GLU A 116 -0.40 -8.59 -16.68
N ALA A 117 -0.39 -7.27 -16.77
CA ALA A 117 0.11 -6.63 -17.96
C ALA A 117 1.52 -7.19 -18.13
N LYS A 118 1.66 -8.12 -19.09
CA LYS A 118 2.93 -8.77 -19.43
C LYS A 118 3.98 -7.67 -19.43
N GLN A 119 4.97 -7.79 -18.57
CA GLN A 119 6.19 -7.02 -18.70
C GLN A 119 6.69 -7.29 -20.11
N ALA A 120 6.39 -6.39 -21.00
CA ALA A 120 6.93 -6.41 -22.35
C ALA A 120 8.45 -6.30 -22.22
N LYS A 121 9.14 -7.34 -22.69
CA LYS A 121 10.57 -7.34 -22.97
C LYS A 121 10.89 -6.02 -23.67
N PRO A 122 11.97 -5.36 -23.37
CA PRO A 122 12.29 -4.07 -23.99
C PRO A 122 12.52 -4.25 -25.48
N GLU A 123 11.53 -3.96 -26.28
CA GLU A 123 11.69 -3.71 -27.70
C GLU A 123 12.20 -2.28 -27.91
N ALA A 124 13.05 -2.14 -28.91
CA ALA A 124 13.77 -0.92 -29.24
C ALA A 124 12.83 0.30 -29.39
N LYS A 125 13.26 1.39 -28.79
CA LYS A 125 12.68 2.70 -28.67
C LYS A 125 12.16 3.27 -30.02
N PRO A 126 10.84 3.55 -30.16
CA PRO A 126 10.39 4.62 -31.05
C PRO A 126 10.51 5.95 -30.30
N GLU A 127 10.89 7.01 -30.99
CA GLU A 127 11.01 8.37 -30.43
C GLU A 127 9.71 8.79 -29.73
N ALA A 128 9.78 8.85 -28.40
CA ALA A 128 8.62 9.05 -27.54
C ALA A 128 8.21 10.53 -27.57
N LYS A 129 6.99 10.80 -28.00
CA LYS A 129 6.31 12.07 -27.72
C LYS A 129 6.32 12.26 -26.20
N VAL A 130 7.01 13.29 -25.72
CA VAL A 130 7.12 13.63 -24.30
C VAL A 130 5.72 13.84 -23.73
N SER A 131 5.33 13.07 -22.72
CA SER A 131 4.00 13.21 -22.12
C SER A 131 3.84 14.60 -21.49
N PRO A 132 2.61 15.17 -21.47
CA PRO A 132 2.37 16.49 -20.88
C PRO A 132 2.83 16.58 -19.40
N LEU A 133 2.81 15.46 -18.70
CA LEU A 133 3.29 15.35 -17.32
C LEU A 133 4.81 15.52 -17.23
N LYS A 134 5.55 14.85 -18.10
CA LYS A 134 7.02 14.95 -18.15
C LYS A 134 7.49 16.30 -18.65
N ALA A 135 6.73 16.94 -19.52
CA ALA A 135 6.97 18.31 -19.91
C ALA A 135 6.83 19.29 -18.73
N LYS A 136 5.79 19.14 -17.89
CA LYS A 136 5.63 19.92 -16.66
C LYS A 136 6.77 19.64 -15.67
N MET A 137 7.16 18.39 -15.51
CA MET A 137 8.27 18.02 -14.63
C MET A 137 9.60 18.66 -15.09
N ALA A 138 9.86 18.71 -16.40
CA ALA A 138 11.03 19.38 -16.96
C ALA A 138 11.09 20.87 -16.59
N LEU A 139 9.95 21.56 -16.62
CA LEU A 139 9.86 22.96 -16.21
C LEU A 139 10.17 23.16 -14.69
N ILE A 140 9.72 22.21 -13.86
CA ILE A 140 9.97 22.23 -12.40
C ILE A 140 11.45 21.97 -12.11
N VAL A 141 12.03 20.96 -12.72
CA VAL A 141 13.43 20.56 -12.52
C VAL A 141 14.39 21.67 -13.00
N GLY A 142 14.13 22.23 -14.16
CA GLY A 142 14.87 23.37 -14.71
C GLY A 142 16.38 23.14 -14.71
N LYS A 143 17.13 24.05 -14.05
CA LYS A 143 18.61 23.98 -13.95
C LYS A 143 19.12 22.97 -12.90
N ASN A 144 18.22 22.27 -12.19
CA ASN A 144 18.58 21.34 -11.10
C ASN A 144 18.62 19.86 -11.56
N ASP A 145 18.62 19.61 -12.85
CA ASP A 145 18.58 18.26 -13.44
C ASP A 145 19.63 17.30 -12.86
N GLY A 146 20.88 17.73 -12.72
CA GLY A 146 21.94 16.93 -12.14
C GLY A 146 21.72 16.56 -10.67
N ALA A 147 21.18 17.47 -9.87
CA ALA A 147 20.85 17.21 -8.46
C ALA A 147 19.65 16.27 -8.34
N VAL A 148 18.64 16.50 -9.19
CA VAL A 148 17.42 15.68 -9.23
C VAL A 148 17.73 14.26 -9.68
N ASN A 149 18.53 14.07 -10.74
CA ASN A 149 18.90 12.74 -11.21
C ASN A 149 19.67 11.95 -10.12
N ARG A 150 20.67 12.56 -9.46
CA ARG A 150 21.37 11.91 -8.34
C ARG A 150 20.45 11.54 -7.19
N PHE A 151 19.52 12.41 -6.85
CA PHE A 151 18.52 12.15 -5.81
C PHE A 151 17.60 10.97 -6.17
N LEU A 152 17.09 10.93 -7.41
CA LEU A 152 16.23 9.87 -7.90
C LEU A 152 16.96 8.52 -7.99
N THR A 153 18.21 8.52 -8.46
CA THR A 153 19.07 7.32 -8.49
C THR A 153 19.32 6.81 -7.07
N GLY A 154 19.67 7.70 -6.14
CA GLY A 154 19.91 7.33 -4.75
C GLY A 154 18.67 6.79 -4.03
N ARG A 155 17.47 7.10 -4.54
CA ARG A 155 16.18 6.56 -4.08
C ARG A 155 15.72 5.32 -4.86
N GLY A 156 16.46 4.85 -5.84
CA GLY A 156 16.08 3.72 -6.70
C GLY A 156 14.89 4.00 -7.62
N GLN A 157 14.53 5.29 -7.84
CA GLN A 157 13.43 5.68 -8.72
C GLN A 157 13.84 5.66 -10.20
N ILE A 158 15.12 5.79 -10.47
CA ILE A 158 15.73 5.61 -11.79
C ILE A 158 17.04 4.81 -11.62
N LYS A 159 17.47 4.16 -12.68
CA LYS A 159 18.76 3.43 -12.72
C LYS A 159 19.91 4.38 -13.07
N GLU A 160 21.11 3.94 -12.80
CA GLU A 160 22.32 4.66 -13.24
C GLU A 160 22.31 4.85 -14.77
N GLY A 161 22.59 6.06 -15.23
CA GLY A 161 22.52 6.42 -16.65
C GLY A 161 21.13 6.85 -17.15
N GLN A 162 20.08 6.73 -16.34
CA GLN A 162 18.77 7.29 -16.62
C GLN A 162 18.64 8.73 -16.09
N THR A 163 17.62 9.44 -16.57
CA THR A 163 17.33 10.82 -16.18
C THR A 163 15.98 10.92 -15.47
N TYR A 164 15.67 12.06 -14.88
CA TYR A 164 14.35 12.33 -14.30
C TYR A 164 13.19 12.13 -15.30
N MET A 165 13.46 12.12 -16.61
CA MET A 165 12.48 11.83 -17.64
C MET A 165 12.07 10.35 -17.68
N ASP A 166 12.88 9.48 -17.12
CA ASP A 166 12.67 8.02 -17.09
C ASP A 166 11.92 7.56 -15.82
N VAL A 167 11.62 8.49 -14.91
CA VAL A 167 10.87 8.18 -13.69
C VAL A 167 9.45 7.72 -14.02
N ALA A 168 8.90 6.84 -13.20
CA ALA A 168 7.52 6.36 -13.37
C ALA A 168 6.49 7.51 -13.27
N ASP A 169 5.40 7.42 -14.03
CA ASP A 169 4.44 8.53 -14.17
C ASP A 169 3.73 8.88 -12.85
N ASP A 170 3.49 7.92 -11.95
CA ASP A 170 2.93 8.15 -10.62
C ASP A 170 3.89 8.98 -9.73
N TYR A 171 5.19 8.68 -9.81
CA TYR A 171 6.19 9.46 -9.10
C TYR A 171 6.39 10.84 -9.74
N ALA A 172 6.37 10.94 -11.06
CA ALA A 172 6.41 12.20 -11.79
C ALA A 172 5.21 13.11 -11.41
N GLN A 173 4.03 12.51 -11.21
CA GLN A 173 2.84 13.25 -10.75
C GLN A 173 3.02 13.79 -9.34
N SER A 174 3.68 13.06 -8.44
CA SER A 174 3.96 13.55 -7.08
C SER A 174 4.91 14.75 -7.10
N ILE A 175 5.93 14.73 -7.98
CA ILE A 175 6.84 15.88 -8.17
C ILE A 175 6.08 17.12 -8.66
N VAL A 176 5.18 16.94 -9.64
CA VAL A 176 4.38 18.03 -10.20
C VAL A 176 3.40 18.60 -9.16
N ASN A 177 2.87 17.79 -8.28
CA ASN A 177 1.95 18.22 -7.23
C ASN A 177 2.64 18.99 -6.09
N TYR A 178 3.91 18.66 -5.78
CA TYR A 178 4.66 19.27 -4.66
C TYR A 178 6.06 19.74 -5.07
N PRO A 179 6.18 20.63 -6.06
CA PRO A 179 7.45 20.97 -6.70
C PRO A 179 8.47 21.61 -5.75
N ALA A 180 8.02 22.53 -4.90
CA ALA A 180 8.91 23.25 -3.98
C ALA A 180 9.51 22.32 -2.92
N LYS A 181 8.69 21.42 -2.35
CA LYS A 181 9.13 20.42 -1.36
C LYS A 181 10.12 19.42 -1.97
N PHE A 182 9.82 18.95 -3.18
CA PHE A 182 10.70 18.03 -3.89
C PHE A 182 12.07 18.66 -4.19
N LEU A 183 12.11 19.85 -4.79
CA LEU A 183 13.36 20.53 -5.12
C LEU A 183 14.18 20.85 -3.88
N ALA A 184 13.57 21.31 -2.80
CA ALA A 184 14.26 21.57 -1.55
C ALA A 184 14.98 20.34 -1.02
N ILE A 185 14.34 19.16 -1.07
CA ILE A 185 14.94 17.89 -0.63
C ILE A 185 16.04 17.43 -1.60
N ALA A 186 15.79 17.47 -2.90
CA ALA A 186 16.74 17.01 -3.91
C ALA A 186 18.02 17.84 -3.92
N VAL A 187 17.92 19.16 -3.76
CA VAL A 187 19.07 20.08 -3.73
C VAL A 187 19.81 20.00 -2.39
N SER A 188 19.11 19.93 -1.25
CA SER A 188 19.73 19.86 0.08
C SER A 188 20.54 18.57 0.29
N ASN A 189 20.06 17.44 -0.25
CA ASN A 189 20.80 16.17 -0.18
C ASN A 189 22.06 16.16 -1.06
N ASN A 190 22.15 17.06 -2.05
CA ASN A 190 23.33 17.21 -2.88
C ASN A 190 24.42 18.09 -2.23
N ALA A 191 24.05 18.97 -1.30
CA ALA A 191 24.98 19.86 -0.60
C ALA A 191 25.74 19.18 0.57
N LYS A 192 25.33 17.96 0.94
CA LYS A 192 25.92 17.20 2.06
C LYS A 192 26.91 16.11 1.63
N ARG A 193 27.26 16.06 0.37
CA ARG A 193 28.28 15.17 -0.22
C ARG A 193 29.38 15.98 -0.90
#